data_6ca9764c9cabfe103f05c23018decaa6
#
_entry.id   6ca9764c9cabfe103f05c23018decaa6
#
_cell.length_a   1.000
_cell.length_b   1.000
_cell.length_c   1.000
_cell.angle_alpha   90.00
_cell.angle_beta   90.00
_cell.angle_gamma   90.00
#
_symmetry.space_group_name_H-M   'P 1'
#
loop_
_entity.id
_entity.type
_entity.pdbx_description
1 polymer ?
#
loop_
_entity_poly.entity_id
_entity_poly.type
_entity_poly.pdbx_seq_one_letter_code
_entity_poly.pdbx_strand_id
1 'polypeptide(L)'
;DFCTVYRQIAGIDSIIQAAGRCNREGKRTIEESKVVIFQFDDTEKVLGQRQQIDVSKALLTDECKIEDLQTVTRYFEMLYHMRGESLDKKKICEELNGGWHNFATVGREFKLIEENTVTIFVNQEEEAKQILQDLKNKGFTKSRMRRAAQYCVNLYVQKFEKYNDAGMLRPVSEDMQDFYELID
;
A
#
# COMPACT_ATOMS: atom_id res chain seq x y z
N ASP A 1 -9.84 -13.09 17.25
CA ASP A 1 -11.21 -13.51 16.94
C ASP A 1 -12.20 -12.45 17.41
N PHE A 2 -12.80 -11.71 16.45
CA PHE A 2 -13.67 -10.58 16.76
C PHE A 2 -15.14 -10.97 16.59
N CYS A 3 -16.03 -10.43 17.43
CA CYS A 3 -17.48 -10.58 17.24
C CYS A 3 -18.02 -9.57 16.22
N THR A 4 -17.37 -8.42 16.08
CA THR A 4 -17.75 -7.39 15.12
C THR A 4 -16.51 -6.87 14.42
N VAL A 5 -16.58 -6.75 13.11
CA VAL A 5 -15.53 -6.16 12.25
C VAL A 5 -16.14 -4.98 11.50
N TYR A 6 -15.49 -3.83 11.61
CA TYR A 6 -15.84 -2.64 10.84
C TYR A 6 -14.84 -2.49 9.70
N ARG A 7 -15.33 -2.34 8.48
CA ARG A 7 -14.49 -2.17 7.28
C ARG A 7 -15.00 -1.01 6.45
N GLN A 8 -14.13 -0.04 6.21
CA GLN A 8 -14.40 0.98 5.20
C GLN A 8 -14.56 0.33 3.83
N ILE A 9 -15.45 0.87 2.98
CA ILE A 9 -15.68 0.35 1.63
C ILE A 9 -14.35 0.18 0.87
N ALA A 10 -14.17 -0.97 0.28
CA ALA A 10 -12.97 -1.38 -0.45
C ALA A 10 -13.34 -2.37 -1.56
N GLY A 11 -12.37 -3.00 -2.20
CA GLY A 11 -12.63 -4.13 -3.08
C GLY A 11 -13.28 -5.29 -2.32
N ILE A 12 -14.16 -6.06 -2.98
CA ILE A 12 -14.85 -7.23 -2.39
C ILE A 12 -13.83 -8.21 -1.80
N ASP A 13 -12.71 -8.44 -2.47
CA ASP A 13 -11.60 -9.26 -1.97
C ASP A 13 -11.08 -8.80 -0.60
N SER A 14 -10.87 -7.50 -0.44
CA SER A 14 -10.43 -6.91 0.81
C SER A 14 -11.51 -6.94 1.90
N ILE A 15 -12.78 -6.81 1.53
CA ILE A 15 -13.91 -6.93 2.46
C ILE A 15 -14.01 -8.35 2.98
N ILE A 16 -13.90 -9.37 2.12
CA ILE A 16 -13.92 -10.79 2.49
C ILE A 16 -12.75 -11.13 3.42
N GLN A 17 -11.55 -10.61 3.15
CA GLN A 17 -10.39 -10.80 4.03
C GLN A 17 -10.62 -10.22 5.43
N ALA A 18 -11.24 -9.04 5.52
CA ALA A 18 -11.60 -8.43 6.80
C ALA A 18 -12.69 -9.24 7.51
N ALA A 19 -13.72 -9.69 6.77
CA ALA A 19 -14.78 -10.54 7.27
C ALA A 19 -14.26 -11.86 7.85
N GLY A 20 -13.23 -12.45 7.24
CA GLY A 20 -12.55 -13.65 7.73
C GLY A 20 -11.85 -13.49 9.10
N ARG A 21 -11.88 -12.29 9.70
CA ARG A 21 -11.45 -12.05 11.11
C ARG A 21 -12.61 -12.05 12.08
N CYS A 22 -13.86 -12.00 11.57
CA CYS A 22 -15.07 -12.09 12.36
C CYS A 22 -15.40 -13.55 12.64
N ASN A 23 -15.50 -13.94 13.91
CA ASN A 23 -15.80 -15.31 14.32
C ASN A 23 -14.94 -16.38 13.62
N ARG A 24 -13.66 -16.07 13.42
CA ARG A 24 -12.72 -16.92 12.66
C ARG A 24 -12.63 -18.35 13.20
N GLU A 25 -12.80 -18.53 14.50
CA GLU A 25 -12.73 -19.83 15.18
C GLU A 25 -14.09 -20.53 15.25
N GLY A 26 -15.15 -19.92 14.73
CA GLY A 26 -16.51 -20.52 14.72
C GLY A 26 -17.13 -20.73 16.10
N LYS A 27 -16.70 -19.95 17.12
CA LYS A 27 -17.15 -20.10 18.49
C LYS A 27 -18.45 -19.35 18.79
N ARG A 28 -18.94 -18.54 17.86
CA ARG A 28 -20.13 -17.70 18.00
C ARG A 28 -21.16 -18.07 16.95
N THR A 29 -22.43 -17.71 17.24
CA THR A 29 -23.49 -17.84 16.23
C THR A 29 -23.36 -16.75 15.16
N ILE A 30 -24.11 -16.90 14.06
CA ILE A 30 -24.15 -15.92 12.97
C ILE A 30 -24.72 -14.58 13.49
N GLU A 31 -25.72 -14.65 14.37
CA GLU A 31 -26.39 -13.48 14.96
C GLU A 31 -25.44 -12.66 15.85
N GLU A 32 -24.46 -13.31 16.47
CA GLU A 32 -23.44 -12.70 17.33
C GLU A 32 -22.24 -12.20 16.52
N SER A 33 -22.22 -12.45 15.22
CA SER A 33 -21.08 -12.18 14.35
C SER A 33 -21.47 -11.15 13.29
N LYS A 34 -20.88 -9.95 13.33
CA LYS A 34 -21.28 -8.85 12.44
C LYS A 34 -20.10 -8.28 11.67
N VAL A 35 -20.29 -8.10 10.38
CA VAL A 35 -19.37 -7.32 9.54
C VAL A 35 -20.11 -6.08 9.07
N VAL A 36 -19.59 -4.92 9.43
CA VAL A 36 -20.19 -3.62 9.09
C VAL A 36 -19.31 -2.94 8.04
N ILE A 37 -19.87 -2.78 6.84
CA ILE A 37 -19.22 -2.02 5.78
C ILE A 37 -19.72 -0.59 5.89
N PHE A 38 -18.81 0.38 5.94
CA PHE A 38 -19.15 1.79 6.04
C PHE A 38 -18.35 2.61 5.03
N GLN A 39 -18.81 3.79 4.74
CA GLN A 39 -18.11 4.79 3.95
C GLN A 39 -18.05 6.09 4.76
N PHE A 40 -16.88 6.71 4.83
CA PHE A 40 -16.75 8.10 5.21
C PHE A 40 -17.23 9.01 4.06
N ASP A 41 -17.12 10.30 4.21
CA ASP A 41 -17.52 11.26 3.20
C ASP A 41 -16.92 10.95 1.82
N ASP A 42 -17.65 11.28 0.74
CA ASP A 42 -17.23 11.04 -0.66
C ASP A 42 -15.94 11.78 -1.05
N THR A 43 -15.44 12.63 -0.17
CA THR A 43 -14.18 13.37 -0.34
C THR A 43 -12.91 12.52 -0.05
N GLU A 44 -13.02 11.44 0.69
CA GLU A 44 -11.88 10.56 0.97
C GLU A 44 -11.59 9.63 -0.21
N LYS A 45 -10.61 10.01 -1.01
CA LYS A 45 -10.08 9.17 -2.09
C LYS A 45 -9.03 8.21 -1.54
N VAL A 46 -9.37 6.94 -1.45
CA VAL A 46 -8.37 5.89 -1.20
C VAL A 46 -7.50 5.74 -2.45
N LEU A 47 -6.25 6.19 -2.35
CA LEU A 47 -5.29 6.14 -3.46
C LEU A 47 -5.10 4.70 -3.95
N GLY A 48 -5.18 4.52 -5.26
CA GLY A 48 -4.92 3.23 -5.93
C GLY A 48 -6.06 2.21 -5.88
N GLN A 49 -7.17 2.46 -5.17
CA GLN A 49 -8.28 1.50 -5.03
C GLN A 49 -9.60 1.95 -5.64
N ARG A 50 -9.60 3.04 -6.42
CA ARG A 50 -10.85 3.61 -6.95
C ARG A 50 -11.67 2.61 -7.77
N GLN A 51 -11.04 1.91 -8.71
CA GLN A 51 -11.72 0.94 -9.56
C GLN A 51 -12.32 -0.22 -8.76
N GLN A 52 -11.56 -0.74 -7.78
CA GLN A 52 -12.04 -1.80 -6.88
C GLN A 52 -13.27 -1.36 -6.09
N ILE A 53 -13.25 -0.13 -5.57
CA ILE A 53 -14.36 0.45 -4.82
C ILE A 53 -15.58 0.65 -5.73
N ASP A 54 -15.38 1.19 -6.93
CA ASP A 54 -16.47 1.45 -7.89
C ASP A 54 -17.16 0.15 -8.31
N VAL A 55 -16.39 -0.91 -8.61
CA VAL A 55 -16.95 -2.24 -8.92
C VAL A 55 -17.66 -2.84 -7.71
N SER A 56 -17.08 -2.70 -6.50
CA SER A 56 -17.74 -3.19 -5.28
C SER A 56 -19.05 -2.50 -5.03
N LYS A 57 -19.13 -1.17 -5.17
CA LYS A 57 -20.37 -0.40 -5.02
C LYS A 57 -21.44 -0.82 -6.04
N ALA A 58 -21.03 -1.15 -7.25
CA ALA A 58 -21.96 -1.62 -8.28
C ALA A 58 -22.55 -3.01 -7.99
N LEU A 59 -21.81 -3.85 -7.25
CA LEU A 59 -22.22 -5.22 -6.92
C LEU A 59 -22.90 -5.33 -5.54
N LEU A 60 -22.53 -4.47 -4.58
CA LEU A 60 -23.09 -4.47 -3.23
C LEU A 60 -24.51 -3.89 -3.23
N THR A 61 -25.49 -4.74 -3.41
CA THR A 61 -26.93 -4.44 -3.26
C THR A 61 -27.44 -5.13 -2.00
N ASP A 62 -28.62 -4.75 -1.52
CA ASP A 62 -29.23 -5.35 -0.32
C ASP A 62 -29.45 -6.87 -0.43
N GLU A 63 -29.52 -7.41 -1.65
CA GLU A 63 -29.68 -8.83 -1.94
C GLU A 63 -28.35 -9.56 -2.18
N CYS A 64 -27.22 -8.83 -2.20
CA CYS A 64 -25.93 -9.40 -2.55
C CYS A 64 -25.33 -10.19 -1.39
N LYS A 65 -25.00 -11.44 -1.62
CA LYS A 65 -24.20 -12.26 -0.72
C LYS A 65 -22.72 -12.14 -1.11
N ILE A 66 -21.96 -11.39 -0.34
CA ILE A 66 -20.55 -11.09 -0.63
C ILE A 66 -19.70 -12.38 -0.67
N GLU A 67 -20.04 -13.36 0.17
CA GLU A 67 -19.36 -14.66 0.24
C GLU A 67 -19.70 -15.61 -0.91
N ASP A 68 -20.70 -15.29 -1.72
CA ASP A 68 -21.08 -16.15 -2.86
C ASP A 68 -20.00 -16.11 -3.93
N LEU A 69 -19.57 -17.30 -4.36
CA LEU A 69 -18.58 -17.47 -5.41
C LEU A 69 -18.95 -16.74 -6.70
N GLN A 70 -20.23 -16.66 -7.02
CA GLN A 70 -20.70 -15.95 -8.21
C GLN A 70 -20.46 -14.43 -8.08
N THR A 71 -20.68 -13.86 -6.91
CA THR A 71 -20.39 -12.44 -6.63
C THR A 71 -18.90 -12.15 -6.76
N VAL A 72 -18.05 -13.02 -6.20
CA VAL A 72 -16.60 -12.90 -6.28
C VAL A 72 -16.12 -13.01 -7.72
N THR A 73 -16.61 -13.99 -8.47
CA THR A 73 -16.27 -14.18 -9.89
C THR A 73 -16.63 -12.95 -10.70
N ARG A 74 -17.87 -12.45 -10.56
CA ARG A 74 -18.35 -11.27 -11.26
C ARG A 74 -17.55 -10.01 -10.91
N TYR A 75 -17.13 -9.88 -9.65
CA TYR A 75 -16.25 -8.78 -9.23
C TYR A 75 -14.93 -8.78 -10.00
N PHE A 76 -14.24 -9.92 -10.08
CA PHE A 76 -12.98 -10.01 -10.81
C PHE A 76 -13.15 -9.87 -12.32
N GLU A 77 -14.21 -10.43 -12.91
CA GLU A 77 -14.53 -10.25 -14.33
C GLU A 77 -14.70 -8.77 -14.68
N MET A 78 -15.51 -8.03 -13.90
CA MET A 78 -15.70 -6.60 -14.10
C MET A 78 -14.40 -5.83 -13.91
N LEU A 79 -13.64 -6.12 -12.86
CA LEU A 79 -12.37 -5.46 -12.56
C LEU A 79 -11.33 -5.68 -13.66
N TYR A 80 -11.21 -6.92 -14.15
CA TYR A 80 -10.27 -7.25 -15.22
C TYR A 80 -10.72 -6.65 -16.56
N HIS A 81 -12.01 -6.64 -16.82
CA HIS A 81 -12.55 -5.96 -18.01
C HIS A 81 -12.24 -4.45 -17.99
N MET A 82 -12.43 -3.79 -16.85
CA MET A 82 -12.11 -2.36 -16.71
C MET A 82 -10.60 -2.08 -16.83
N ARG A 83 -9.75 -2.98 -16.40
CA ARG A 83 -8.29 -2.82 -16.50
C ARG A 83 -7.75 -3.12 -17.90
N GLY A 84 -8.34 -4.08 -18.60
CA GLY A 84 -7.98 -4.43 -19.99
C GLY A 84 -6.45 -4.51 -20.19
N GLU A 85 -5.96 -3.78 -21.16
CA GLU A 85 -4.52 -3.74 -21.51
C GLU A 85 -3.61 -3.21 -20.39
N SER A 86 -4.17 -2.52 -19.38
CA SER A 86 -3.38 -2.03 -18.25
C SER A 86 -2.93 -3.12 -17.28
N LEU A 87 -3.42 -4.36 -17.42
CA LEU A 87 -3.00 -5.50 -16.59
C LEU A 87 -1.53 -5.88 -16.84
N ASP A 88 -1.05 -5.72 -18.07
CA ASP A 88 0.35 -5.96 -18.43
C ASP A 88 1.00 -4.71 -19.06
N LYS A 89 0.83 -3.57 -18.40
CA LYS A 89 1.35 -2.28 -18.86
C LYS A 89 2.86 -2.28 -19.14
N LYS A 90 3.61 -3.12 -18.44
CA LYS A 90 5.07 -3.27 -18.60
C LYS A 90 5.44 -4.39 -19.55
N LYS A 91 4.47 -5.01 -20.22
CA LYS A 91 4.66 -6.08 -21.20
C LYS A 91 5.47 -7.28 -20.67
N ILE A 92 5.29 -7.58 -19.40
CA ILE A 92 5.99 -8.68 -18.72
C ILE A 92 5.60 -10.03 -19.32
N CYS A 93 4.31 -10.21 -19.69
CA CYS A 93 3.86 -11.43 -20.36
C CYS A 93 4.48 -11.58 -21.75
N GLU A 94 4.68 -10.49 -22.51
CA GLU A 94 5.36 -10.52 -23.80
C GLU A 94 6.84 -10.96 -23.63
N GLU A 95 7.54 -10.38 -22.62
CA GLU A 95 8.92 -10.73 -22.30
C GLU A 95 9.09 -12.20 -21.86
N LEU A 96 8.12 -12.74 -21.12
CA LEU A 96 8.11 -14.13 -20.69
C LEU A 96 7.73 -15.11 -21.81
N ASN A 97 6.85 -14.71 -22.74
CA ASN A 97 6.41 -15.54 -23.86
C ASN A 97 7.34 -15.45 -25.08
N GLY A 98 8.26 -14.49 -25.10
CA GLY A 98 9.29 -14.37 -26.11
C GLY A 98 10.24 -15.57 -26.10
N GLY A 99 10.80 -15.95 -27.27
CA GLY A 99 11.70 -17.10 -27.40
C GLY A 99 13.01 -17.01 -26.59
N TRP A 100 13.35 -15.84 -26.10
CA TRP A 100 14.43 -15.58 -25.15
C TRP A 100 13.83 -15.01 -23.86
N HIS A 101 13.78 -15.83 -22.81
CA HIS A 101 13.28 -15.40 -21.51
C HIS A 101 14.23 -14.40 -20.86
N ASN A 102 13.85 -13.14 -20.86
CA ASN A 102 14.63 -12.06 -20.25
C ASN A 102 14.31 -11.91 -18.76
N PHE A 103 14.64 -12.94 -17.98
CA PHE A 103 14.36 -12.95 -16.54
C PHE A 103 14.96 -11.77 -15.78
N ALA A 104 16.10 -11.24 -16.21
CA ALA A 104 16.70 -10.08 -15.56
C ALA A 104 15.86 -8.82 -15.77
N THR A 105 15.33 -8.60 -16.98
CA THR A 105 14.40 -7.49 -17.27
C THR A 105 13.09 -7.67 -16.55
N VAL A 106 12.49 -8.87 -16.62
CA VAL A 106 11.25 -9.19 -15.90
C VAL A 106 11.41 -8.95 -14.40
N GLY A 107 12.51 -9.42 -13.79
CA GLY A 107 12.76 -9.23 -12.36
C GLY A 107 12.93 -7.76 -11.95
N ARG A 108 13.46 -6.92 -12.85
CA ARG A 108 13.59 -5.48 -12.62
C ARG A 108 12.27 -4.75 -12.80
N GLU A 109 11.49 -5.10 -13.81
CA GLU A 109 10.22 -4.44 -14.14
C GLU A 109 9.03 -4.95 -13.30
N PHE A 110 9.09 -6.22 -12.86
CA PHE A 110 8.05 -6.79 -11.98
C PHE A 110 8.23 -6.25 -10.56
N LYS A 111 7.51 -5.18 -10.27
CA LYS A 111 7.41 -4.62 -8.92
C LYS A 111 5.98 -4.76 -8.44
N LEU A 112 5.78 -5.54 -7.40
CA LEU A 112 4.47 -5.73 -6.77
C LEU A 112 3.95 -4.42 -6.14
N ILE A 113 4.88 -3.62 -5.61
CA ILE A 113 4.64 -2.28 -5.07
C ILE A 113 5.62 -1.35 -5.78
N GLU A 114 5.10 -0.35 -6.48
CA GLU A 114 5.94 0.71 -7.04
C GLU A 114 6.36 1.62 -5.89
N GLU A 115 7.62 1.52 -5.49
CA GLU A 115 8.22 2.39 -4.48
C GLU A 115 8.57 3.74 -5.09
N ASN A 116 7.56 4.56 -5.42
CA ASN A 116 7.75 5.97 -5.75
C ASN A 116 7.75 6.80 -4.47
N THR A 117 8.63 6.43 -3.53
CA THR A 117 8.73 7.11 -2.24
C THR A 117 10.17 7.52 -1.96
N VAL A 118 10.30 8.64 -1.25
CA VAL A 118 11.57 9.13 -0.72
C VAL A 118 11.55 8.97 0.79
N THR A 119 12.62 8.47 1.37
CA THR A 119 12.72 8.24 2.81
C THR A 119 13.14 9.51 3.53
N ILE A 120 12.33 9.94 4.49
CA ILE A 120 12.59 11.12 5.34
C ILE A 120 12.88 10.66 6.76
N PHE A 121 14.01 11.06 7.28
CA PHE A 121 14.39 10.86 8.67
C PHE A 121 13.82 12.00 9.54
N VAL A 122 13.03 11.64 10.53
CA VAL A 122 12.41 12.58 11.48
C VAL A 122 13.29 12.66 12.73
N ASN A 123 13.95 13.81 12.92
CA ASN A 123 14.97 14.04 13.95
C ASN A 123 14.46 14.83 15.16
N GLN A 124 13.19 14.70 15.51
CA GLN A 124 12.62 15.48 16.61
C GLN A 124 13.01 14.98 18.00
N GLU A 125 13.25 13.67 18.15
CA GLU A 125 13.64 13.07 19.43
C GLU A 125 15.16 13.09 19.62
N GLU A 126 15.63 13.18 20.88
CA GLU A 126 17.07 13.21 21.20
C GLU A 126 17.81 11.96 20.71
N GLU A 127 17.18 10.78 20.81
CA GLU A 127 17.75 9.54 20.28
C GLU A 127 17.88 9.58 18.76
N ALA A 128 16.87 10.12 18.05
CA ALA A 128 16.90 10.29 16.61
C ALA A 128 18.05 11.24 16.19
N LYS A 129 18.23 12.36 16.89
CA LYS A 129 19.33 13.31 16.65
C LYS A 129 20.69 12.64 16.81
N GLN A 130 20.86 11.81 17.85
CA GLN A 130 22.10 11.09 18.08
C GLN A 130 22.38 10.07 16.99
N ILE A 131 21.34 9.32 16.52
CA ILE A 131 21.46 8.37 15.42
C ILE A 131 21.85 9.10 14.13
N LEU A 132 21.26 10.25 13.86
CA LEU A 132 21.57 11.06 12.68
C LEU A 132 23.03 11.54 12.70
N GLN A 133 23.51 12.02 13.85
CA GLN A 133 24.92 12.41 14.02
C GLN A 133 25.86 11.22 13.81
N ASP A 134 25.51 10.05 14.33
CA ASP A 134 26.29 8.83 14.14
C ASP A 134 26.34 8.41 12.66
N LEU A 135 25.23 8.56 11.91
CA LEU A 135 25.22 8.32 10.48
C LEU A 135 26.13 9.28 9.72
N LYS A 136 26.05 10.58 10.03
CA LYS A 136 26.87 11.62 9.38
C LYS A 136 28.37 11.48 9.71
N ASN A 137 28.73 11.16 10.96
CA ASN A 137 30.11 11.15 11.42
C ASN A 137 30.81 9.79 11.22
N LYS A 138 30.08 8.69 11.34
CA LYS A 138 30.61 7.31 11.33
C LYS A 138 30.22 6.51 10.09
N GLY A 139 29.46 7.12 9.18
CA GLY A 139 29.01 6.52 7.92
C GLY A 139 27.84 5.57 8.05
N PHE A 140 27.35 5.14 6.89
CA PHE A 140 26.13 4.32 6.71
C PHE A 140 26.47 2.83 6.79
N THR A 141 26.21 2.20 7.93
CA THR A 141 26.31 0.74 8.07
C THR A 141 24.93 0.12 8.20
N LYS A 142 24.78 -1.17 7.82
CA LYS A 142 23.51 -1.91 7.92
C LYS A 142 22.89 -1.82 9.33
N SER A 143 23.71 -1.89 10.38
CA SER A 143 23.26 -1.78 11.77
C SER A 143 22.72 -0.40 12.10
N ARG A 144 23.42 0.66 11.69
CA ARG A 144 22.98 2.06 11.92
C ARG A 144 21.72 2.37 11.11
N MET A 145 21.65 1.95 9.85
CA MET A 145 20.47 2.14 9.03
C MET A 145 19.25 1.41 9.60
N ARG A 146 19.42 0.21 10.19
CA ARG A 146 18.32 -0.50 10.88
C ARG A 146 17.79 0.29 12.08
N ARG A 147 18.66 0.97 12.85
CA ARG A 147 18.23 1.85 13.94
C ARG A 147 17.56 3.10 13.42
N ALA A 148 18.10 3.71 12.37
CA ALA A 148 17.54 4.89 11.74
C ALA A 148 16.16 4.65 11.16
N ALA A 149 15.89 3.46 10.61
CA ALA A 149 14.62 3.11 10.00
C ALA A 149 13.40 3.26 10.96
N GLN A 150 13.62 3.21 12.28
CA GLN A 150 12.56 3.43 13.27
C GLN A 150 12.07 4.88 13.31
N TYR A 151 12.89 5.81 12.85
CA TYR A 151 12.62 7.25 12.79
C TYR A 151 12.39 7.74 11.37
N CYS A 152 12.16 6.81 10.42
CA CYS A 152 11.94 7.13 9.02
C CYS A 152 10.47 7.04 8.64
N VAL A 153 10.05 7.93 7.76
CA VAL A 153 8.77 7.88 7.06
C VAL A 153 9.02 7.93 5.56
N ASN A 154 8.21 7.22 4.79
CA ASN A 154 8.29 7.25 3.34
C ASN A 154 7.23 8.22 2.80
N LEU A 155 7.65 9.22 2.06
CA LEU A 155 6.77 10.16 1.37
C LEU A 155 6.68 9.81 -0.11
N TYR A 156 5.47 9.82 -0.67
CA TYR A 156 5.31 9.80 -2.12
C TYR A 156 5.99 11.01 -2.75
N VAL A 157 6.59 10.84 -3.94
CA VAL A 157 7.38 11.87 -4.64
C VAL A 157 6.63 13.21 -4.71
N GLN A 158 5.34 13.22 -5.01
CA GLN A 158 4.54 14.45 -5.07
C GLN A 158 4.48 15.21 -3.73
N LYS A 159 4.43 14.49 -2.61
CA LYS A 159 4.46 15.11 -1.27
C LYS A 159 5.88 15.54 -0.91
N PHE A 160 6.85 14.73 -1.28
CA PHE A 160 8.27 15.05 -1.09
C PHE A 160 8.63 16.37 -1.78
N GLU A 161 8.30 16.53 -3.07
CA GLU A 161 8.54 17.77 -3.83
C GLU A 161 7.97 18.98 -3.11
N LYS A 162 6.72 18.91 -2.65
CA LYS A 162 6.09 20.02 -1.90
C LYS A 162 6.87 20.43 -0.64
N TYR A 163 7.35 19.47 0.15
CA TYR A 163 8.10 19.77 1.37
C TYR A 163 9.54 20.20 1.08
N ASN A 164 10.13 19.63 0.03
CA ASN A 164 11.48 20.01 -0.41
C ASN A 164 11.50 21.44 -0.96
N ASP A 165 10.51 21.84 -1.79
CA ASP A 165 10.36 23.20 -2.31
C ASP A 165 10.07 24.21 -1.20
N ALA A 166 9.40 23.78 -0.15
CA ALA A 166 9.20 24.60 1.05
C ALA A 166 10.45 24.72 1.93
N GLY A 167 11.58 24.09 1.55
CA GLY A 167 12.84 24.12 2.30
C GLY A 167 12.81 23.36 3.61
N MET A 168 11.87 22.44 3.79
CA MET A 168 11.70 21.67 5.02
C MET A 168 12.53 20.38 5.05
N LEU A 169 13.18 20.03 3.95
CA LEU A 169 13.95 18.80 3.79
C LEU A 169 15.37 19.09 3.34
N ARG A 170 16.32 18.28 3.80
CA ARG A 170 17.71 18.35 3.39
C ARG A 170 18.29 16.96 3.21
N PRO A 171 19.11 16.69 2.16
CA PRO A 171 19.82 15.43 2.03
C PRO A 171 20.68 15.14 3.27
N VAL A 172 20.62 13.92 3.77
CA VAL A 172 21.45 13.50 4.92
C VAL A 172 22.92 13.37 4.50
N SER A 173 23.17 12.96 3.25
CA SER A 173 24.50 12.87 2.65
C SER A 173 24.41 13.08 1.14
N GLU A 174 25.47 13.62 0.54
CA GLU A 174 25.61 13.78 -0.91
C GLU A 174 25.64 12.43 -1.65
N ASP A 175 26.09 11.37 -0.98
CA ASP A 175 26.18 10.01 -1.55
C ASP A 175 24.85 9.25 -1.55
N MET A 176 23.81 9.74 -0.84
CA MET A 176 22.51 9.08 -0.72
C MET A 176 21.39 10.01 -1.22
N GLN A 177 21.08 9.92 -2.49
CA GLN A 177 20.13 10.80 -3.17
C GLN A 177 18.65 10.63 -2.73
N ASP A 178 18.30 9.51 -2.08
CA ASP A 178 16.91 9.18 -1.69
C ASP A 178 16.71 9.18 -0.17
N PHE A 179 17.62 9.79 0.60
CA PHE A 179 17.56 9.83 2.06
C PHE A 179 17.71 11.27 2.58
N TYR A 180 16.64 11.80 3.15
CA TYR A 180 16.54 13.17 3.60
C TYR A 180 16.27 13.26 5.09
N GLU A 181 16.64 14.37 5.71
CA GLU A 181 16.25 14.73 7.07
C GLU A 181 15.25 15.89 7.06
N LEU A 182 14.37 15.90 8.07
CA LEU A 182 13.49 17.04 8.34
C LEU A 182 14.32 18.19 8.93
N ILE A 183 14.11 19.42 8.44
CA ILE A 183 14.70 20.65 9.00
C ILE A 183 13.65 21.30 9.89
N ASP A 184 14.04 21.69 11.11
CA ASP A 184 13.24 22.46 12.06
C ASP A 184 13.01 23.90 11.57
#